data_991ad3c9b71baf1c731022407ff850f5
#
_entry.id   991ad3c9b71baf1c731022407ff850f5
#
_cell.length_a   1.000
_cell.length_b   1.000
_cell.length_c   1.000
_cell.angle_alpha   90.00
_cell.angle_beta   90.00
_cell.angle_gamma   90.00
#
_symmetry.space_group_name_H-M   'P 1'
#
loop_
_entity.id
_entity.type
_entity.pdbx_description
1 polymer ?
#
loop_
_entity_poly.entity_id
_entity_poly.type
_entity_poly.pdbx_seq_one_letter_code
_entity_poly.pdbx_strand_id
1 'polypeptide(L)'
;SETRCKKYLKELFVPMAEYFISKGMYVVMRPPGVCPHAGDTEDNRYLGIELGDSYQEFLLKVWDIVSQNAVVKNNPGIMFELANEPVHIKGTDGKYGGDGDACFINMQKYFQAIVDKIRGNACNNIIWVPGLGWQSQYSGYKDHRIEGGDIGFAVHC
;
A
#
# COMPACT_ATOMS: atom_id res chain seq x y z
N SER A 1 14.84 -2.38 8.75
CA SER A 1 14.89 -3.75 9.27
C SER A 1 13.61 -4.07 10.04
N GLU A 2 13.27 -5.34 10.18
CA GLU A 2 12.13 -5.84 10.95
C GLU A 2 12.12 -5.30 12.39
N THR A 3 13.27 -5.33 13.04
CA THR A 3 13.45 -4.79 14.39
C THR A 3 13.02 -3.31 14.50
N ARG A 4 13.39 -2.50 13.51
CA ARG A 4 12.99 -1.07 13.49
C ARG A 4 11.48 -0.92 13.29
N CYS A 5 10.88 -1.72 12.43
CA CYS A 5 9.42 -1.69 12.22
C CYS A 5 8.67 -2.06 13.50
N LYS A 6 9.05 -3.16 14.15
CA LYS A 6 8.47 -3.58 15.44
C LYS A 6 8.65 -2.54 16.54
N LYS A 7 9.83 -1.92 16.61
CA LYS A 7 10.10 -0.83 17.56
C LYS A 7 9.21 0.38 17.30
N TYR A 8 9.11 0.82 16.04
CA TYR A 8 8.24 1.93 15.64
C TYR A 8 6.77 1.66 16.01
N LEU A 9 6.25 0.47 15.72
CA LEU A 9 4.90 0.08 16.10
C LEU A 9 4.69 0.20 17.62
N LYS A 10 5.60 -0.39 18.39
CA LYS A 10 5.48 -0.45 19.87
C LYS A 10 5.61 0.93 20.53
N GLU A 11 6.59 1.73 20.11
CA GLU A 11 6.97 2.95 20.81
C GLU A 11 6.27 4.21 20.30
N LEU A 12 5.78 4.19 19.07
CA LEU A 12 5.17 5.37 18.47
C LEU A 12 3.77 5.11 17.94
N PHE A 13 3.63 4.23 16.95
CA PHE A 13 2.36 4.10 16.21
C PHE A 13 1.21 3.62 17.10
N VAL A 14 1.41 2.53 17.85
CA VAL A 14 0.35 1.95 18.69
C VAL A 14 -0.11 2.92 19.78
N PRO A 15 0.76 3.53 20.59
CA PRO A 15 0.32 4.51 21.59
C PRO A 15 -0.41 5.71 20.99
N MET A 16 0.05 6.20 19.83
CA MET A 16 -0.59 7.30 19.12
C MET A 16 -1.96 6.89 18.58
N ALA A 17 -2.08 5.72 17.95
CA ALA A 17 -3.35 5.21 17.44
C ALA A 17 -4.39 5.01 18.55
N GLU A 18 -4.00 4.39 19.66
CA GLU A 18 -4.87 4.22 20.84
C GLU A 18 -5.35 5.56 21.39
N TYR A 19 -4.46 6.56 21.44
CA TYR A 19 -4.84 7.90 21.87
C TYR A 19 -5.90 8.53 20.97
N PHE A 20 -5.70 8.52 19.64
CA PHE A 20 -6.67 9.10 18.71
C PHE A 20 -8.00 8.33 18.68
N ILE A 21 -7.95 7.01 18.74
CA ILE A 21 -9.15 6.17 18.81
C ILE A 21 -9.93 6.47 20.10
N SER A 22 -9.26 6.69 21.25
CA SER A 22 -9.90 7.11 22.50
C SER A 22 -10.61 8.45 22.41
N LYS A 23 -10.27 9.27 21.40
CA LYS A 23 -10.93 10.56 21.10
C LYS A 23 -12.02 10.44 20.02
N GLY A 24 -12.39 9.22 19.63
CA GLY A 24 -13.41 8.96 18.61
C GLY A 24 -12.94 9.14 17.17
N MET A 25 -11.63 9.12 16.92
CA MET A 25 -11.05 9.24 15.60
C MET A 25 -10.69 7.87 15.02
N TYR A 26 -10.71 7.77 13.69
CA TYR A 26 -10.09 6.66 12.97
C TYR A 26 -8.65 7.00 12.60
N VAL A 27 -7.81 5.97 12.50
CA VAL A 27 -6.40 6.11 12.13
C VAL A 27 -6.14 5.35 10.83
N VAL A 28 -5.57 6.02 9.85
CA VAL A 28 -5.06 5.38 8.62
C VAL A 28 -3.56 5.21 8.74
N MET A 29 -3.11 3.96 8.71
CA MET A 29 -1.69 3.64 8.68
C MET A 29 -1.21 3.56 7.23
N ARG A 30 -0.14 4.28 6.93
CA ARG A 30 0.49 4.34 5.61
C ARG A 30 2.01 4.23 5.75
N PRO A 31 2.71 3.59 4.80
CA PRO A 31 4.17 3.61 4.76
C PRO A 31 4.70 5.05 4.61
N PRO A 32 5.85 5.37 5.19
CA PRO A 32 6.43 6.71 5.07
C PRO A 32 6.94 6.98 3.65
N GLY A 33 6.88 8.26 3.25
CA GLY A 33 7.39 8.74 1.97
C GLY A 33 6.48 8.45 0.78
N VAL A 34 6.91 8.85 -0.39
CA VAL A 34 6.30 8.51 -1.68
C VAL A 34 6.89 7.21 -2.21
N CYS A 35 6.24 6.60 -3.19
CA CYS A 35 6.82 5.46 -3.90
C CYS A 35 8.22 5.82 -4.44
N PRO A 36 9.19 4.92 -4.29
CA PRO A 36 10.55 5.17 -4.74
C PRO A 36 10.61 5.38 -6.25
N HIS A 37 11.59 6.16 -6.66
CA HIS A 37 11.94 6.33 -8.06
C HIS A 37 12.48 5.01 -8.62
N ALA A 38 12.15 4.69 -9.85
CA ALA A 38 12.89 3.71 -10.61
C ALA A 38 14.21 4.33 -11.08
N GLY A 39 15.23 4.23 -10.23
CA GLY A 39 16.59 4.72 -10.49
C GLY A 39 16.81 6.22 -10.24
N ASP A 40 18.03 6.55 -9.86
CA ASP A 40 18.54 7.92 -9.70
C ASP A 40 18.81 8.56 -11.07
N THR A 41 17.78 8.78 -11.87
CA THR A 41 17.95 9.58 -13.08
C THR A 41 17.40 10.96 -12.82
N GLU A 42 18.12 12.00 -13.28
CA GLU A 42 17.69 13.41 -13.25
C GLU A 42 16.35 13.65 -13.97
N ASP A 43 15.76 12.61 -14.51
CA ASP A 43 14.57 12.63 -15.30
C ASP A 43 13.40 12.06 -14.50
N ASN A 44 12.59 12.93 -13.90
CA ASN A 44 11.35 12.60 -13.16
C ASN A 44 10.33 11.76 -13.94
N ARG A 45 10.62 11.40 -15.20
CA ARG A 45 9.78 10.53 -16.03
C ARG A 45 9.76 9.08 -15.58
N TYR A 46 10.60 8.68 -14.63
CA TYR A 46 10.75 7.29 -14.21
C TYR A 46 10.36 7.03 -12.75
N LEU A 47 9.42 7.80 -12.23
CA LEU A 47 8.77 7.50 -10.94
C LEU A 47 7.88 6.27 -11.09
N GLY A 48 8.49 5.09 -11.15
CA GLY A 48 7.77 3.86 -11.45
C GLY A 48 8.14 2.68 -10.57
N ILE A 49 7.14 1.84 -10.33
CA ILE A 49 7.27 0.55 -9.67
C ILE A 49 7.24 -0.59 -10.70
N GLU A 50 7.73 -1.75 -10.32
CA GLU A 50 7.75 -2.96 -11.14
C GLU A 50 7.44 -4.18 -10.28
N LEU A 51 6.76 -5.19 -10.85
CA LEU A 51 6.51 -6.45 -10.15
C LEU A 51 7.82 -7.09 -9.67
N GLY A 52 7.88 -7.41 -8.38
CA GLY A 52 9.05 -8.01 -7.76
C GLY A 52 10.18 -7.03 -7.45
N ASP A 53 9.94 -5.73 -7.53
CA ASP A 53 10.94 -4.74 -7.17
C ASP A 53 11.19 -4.69 -5.65
N SER A 54 12.25 -4.00 -5.27
CA SER A 54 12.64 -3.86 -3.86
C SER A 54 11.59 -3.14 -3.01
N TYR A 55 10.77 -2.31 -3.63
CA TYR A 55 9.69 -1.62 -2.92
C TYR A 55 8.52 -2.56 -2.63
N GLN A 56 8.12 -3.42 -3.57
CA GLN A 56 7.12 -4.46 -3.30
C GLN A 56 7.59 -5.41 -2.19
N GLU A 57 8.87 -5.82 -2.23
CA GLU A 57 9.45 -6.63 -1.15
C GLU A 57 9.40 -5.93 0.20
N PHE A 58 9.71 -4.62 0.22
CA PHE A 58 9.61 -3.80 1.42
C PHE A 58 8.18 -3.74 1.95
N LEU A 59 7.19 -3.48 1.08
CA LEU A 59 5.78 -3.42 1.46
C LEU A 59 5.28 -4.77 1.99
N LEU A 60 5.62 -5.87 1.34
CA LEU A 60 5.27 -7.21 1.80
C LEU A 60 5.82 -7.49 3.21
N LYS A 61 7.06 -7.13 3.49
CA LYS A 61 7.67 -7.28 4.82
C LYS A 61 7.02 -6.39 5.87
N VAL A 62 6.76 -5.14 5.54
CA VAL A 62 6.14 -4.17 6.47
C VAL A 62 4.72 -4.61 6.81
N TRP A 63 3.92 -4.91 5.80
CA TRP A 63 2.52 -5.30 6.02
C TRP A 63 2.38 -6.66 6.68
N ASP A 64 3.32 -7.59 6.46
CA ASP A 64 3.39 -8.86 7.21
C ASP A 64 3.56 -8.60 8.72
N ILE A 65 4.47 -7.68 9.10
CA ILE A 65 4.69 -7.33 10.50
C ILE A 65 3.49 -6.59 11.10
N VAL A 66 2.97 -5.61 10.38
CA VAL A 66 1.86 -4.76 10.83
C VAL A 66 0.60 -5.58 11.06
N SER A 67 0.24 -6.42 10.09
CA SER A 67 -0.98 -7.24 10.14
C SER A 67 -0.96 -8.36 11.18
N GLN A 68 0.20 -8.63 11.78
CA GLN A 68 0.35 -9.56 12.91
C GLN A 68 0.41 -8.86 14.27
N ASN A 69 0.50 -7.54 14.32
CA ASN A 69 0.54 -6.82 15.60
C ASN A 69 -0.79 -6.95 16.34
N ALA A 70 -0.72 -7.40 17.61
CA ALA A 70 -1.92 -7.73 18.39
C ALA A 70 -2.87 -6.55 18.65
N VAL A 71 -2.39 -5.31 18.64
CA VAL A 71 -3.20 -4.11 18.85
C VAL A 71 -3.77 -3.59 17.53
N VAL A 72 -3.04 -3.75 16.43
CA VAL A 72 -3.40 -3.23 15.10
C VAL A 72 -4.35 -4.19 14.39
N LYS A 73 -4.05 -5.49 14.44
CA LYS A 73 -4.81 -6.54 13.77
C LYS A 73 -6.27 -6.55 14.22
N ASN A 74 -7.18 -6.47 13.26
CA ASN A 74 -8.62 -6.46 13.48
C ASN A 74 -9.14 -5.33 14.38
N ASN A 75 -8.35 -4.28 14.58
CA ASN A 75 -8.80 -3.08 15.28
C ASN A 75 -9.69 -2.25 14.35
N PRO A 76 -10.98 -2.06 14.67
CA PRO A 76 -11.91 -1.36 13.78
C PRO A 76 -11.61 0.13 13.65
N GLY A 77 -10.79 0.70 14.52
CA GLY A 77 -10.34 2.09 14.46
C GLY A 77 -9.11 2.31 13.57
N ILE A 78 -8.50 1.23 13.05
CA ILE A 78 -7.27 1.31 12.26
C ILE A 78 -7.51 0.76 10.86
N MET A 79 -7.21 1.57 9.85
CA MET A 79 -7.25 1.22 8.43
C MET A 79 -5.85 1.26 7.84
N PHE A 80 -5.64 0.57 6.72
CA PHE A 80 -4.37 0.49 6.02
C PHE A 80 -4.45 1.16 4.67
N GLU A 81 -3.53 2.04 4.36
CA GLU A 81 -3.29 2.55 3.01
C GLU A 81 -1.95 1.96 2.54
N LEU A 82 -2.01 1.10 1.51
CA LEU A 82 -0.93 0.17 1.20
C LEU A 82 0.37 0.83 0.74
N ALA A 83 0.28 1.95 0.03
CA ALA A 83 1.43 2.74 -0.41
C ALA A 83 1.02 4.19 -0.63
N ASN A 84 1.99 5.09 -0.68
CA ASN A 84 1.76 6.51 -0.92
C ASN A 84 2.12 6.88 -2.36
N GLU A 85 1.15 7.34 -3.11
CA GLU A 85 1.28 8.04 -4.40
C GLU A 85 2.14 7.32 -5.46
N PRO A 86 1.82 6.07 -5.85
CA PRO A 86 2.42 5.48 -7.04
C PRO A 86 2.17 6.36 -8.27
N VAL A 87 3.22 6.63 -9.06
CA VAL A 87 3.09 7.46 -10.26
C VAL A 87 2.93 6.59 -11.49
N HIS A 88 3.87 5.73 -11.74
CA HIS A 88 3.88 4.82 -12.89
C HIS A 88 4.14 3.38 -12.43
N ILE A 89 3.70 2.43 -13.23
CA ILE A 89 4.09 1.01 -13.11
C ILE A 89 4.54 0.50 -14.47
N LYS A 90 5.52 -0.40 -14.46
CA LYS A 90 5.89 -1.12 -15.68
C LYS A 90 4.76 -2.07 -16.07
N GLY A 91 4.16 -1.82 -17.22
CA GLY A 91 3.07 -2.62 -17.77
C GLY A 91 3.53 -3.97 -18.31
N THR A 92 2.56 -4.80 -18.72
CA THR A 92 2.83 -6.09 -19.38
C THR A 92 3.52 -5.94 -20.74
N ASP A 93 3.43 -4.75 -21.33
CA ASP A 93 4.12 -4.36 -22.55
C ASP A 93 5.59 -3.93 -22.33
N GLY A 94 6.05 -3.95 -21.08
CA GLY A 94 7.42 -3.57 -20.69
C GLY A 94 7.65 -2.06 -20.59
N LYS A 95 6.63 -1.23 -20.79
CA LYS A 95 6.74 0.23 -20.70
C LYS A 95 6.20 0.74 -19.36
N TYR A 96 6.82 1.80 -18.84
CA TYR A 96 6.29 2.50 -17.70
C TYR A 96 5.16 3.44 -18.11
N GLY A 97 4.04 3.38 -17.38
CA GLY A 97 2.89 4.24 -17.62
C GLY A 97 2.07 4.45 -16.35
N GLY A 98 1.23 5.47 -16.37
CA GLY A 98 0.30 5.82 -15.28
C GLY A 98 -1.14 5.40 -15.58
N ASP A 99 -1.45 4.93 -16.77
CA ASP A 99 -2.80 4.57 -17.18
C ASP A 99 -2.75 3.45 -18.24
N GLY A 100 -3.91 2.84 -18.50
CA GLY A 100 -4.05 1.79 -19.50
C GLY A 100 -4.03 0.37 -18.93
N ASP A 101 -4.54 -0.55 -19.75
CA ASP A 101 -4.78 -1.95 -19.39
C ASP A 101 -3.50 -2.67 -18.99
N ALA A 102 -2.43 -2.52 -19.76
CA ALA A 102 -1.13 -3.15 -19.48
C ALA A 102 -0.58 -2.77 -18.10
N CYS A 103 -0.76 -1.53 -17.68
CA CYS A 103 -0.34 -1.04 -16.37
C CYS A 103 -1.22 -1.62 -15.25
N PHE A 104 -2.54 -1.63 -15.43
CA PHE A 104 -3.47 -2.10 -14.39
C PHE A 104 -3.44 -3.61 -14.19
N ILE A 105 -3.10 -4.42 -15.20
CA ILE A 105 -2.82 -5.84 -15.01
C ILE A 105 -1.69 -6.04 -13.98
N ASN A 106 -0.60 -5.28 -14.10
CA ASN A 106 0.52 -5.37 -13.17
C ASN A 106 0.23 -4.66 -11.85
N MET A 107 -0.54 -3.57 -11.86
CA MET A 107 -0.99 -2.89 -10.64
C MET A 107 -1.84 -3.82 -9.76
N GLN A 108 -2.78 -4.54 -10.38
CA GLN A 108 -3.58 -5.55 -9.70
C GLN A 108 -2.69 -6.62 -9.05
N LYS A 109 -1.77 -7.21 -9.80
CA LYS A 109 -0.85 -8.25 -9.27
C LYS A 109 0.02 -7.72 -8.13
N TYR A 110 0.51 -6.48 -8.27
CA TYR A 110 1.39 -5.84 -7.31
C TYR A 110 0.71 -5.69 -5.94
N PHE A 111 -0.48 -5.11 -5.91
CA PHE A 111 -1.19 -4.87 -4.66
C PHE A 111 -2.00 -6.07 -4.17
N GLN A 112 -2.45 -6.96 -5.07
CA GLN A 112 -3.08 -8.22 -4.66
C GLN A 112 -2.14 -9.05 -3.78
N ALA A 113 -0.87 -9.16 -4.14
CA ALA A 113 0.11 -9.88 -3.33
C ALA A 113 0.22 -9.32 -1.90
N ILE A 114 0.11 -8.00 -1.74
CA ILE A 114 0.15 -7.35 -0.43
C ILE A 114 -1.16 -7.60 0.35
N VAL A 115 -2.30 -7.50 -0.31
CA VAL A 115 -3.61 -7.82 0.28
C VAL A 115 -3.63 -9.28 0.74
N ASP A 116 -3.19 -10.20 -0.10
CA ASP A 116 -3.13 -11.63 0.24
C ASP A 116 -2.24 -11.90 1.45
N LYS A 117 -1.11 -11.19 1.56
CA LYS A 117 -0.23 -11.26 2.73
C LYS A 117 -0.96 -10.82 3.99
N ILE A 118 -1.66 -9.70 3.97
CA ILE A 118 -2.42 -9.18 5.11
C ILE A 118 -3.55 -10.15 5.49
N ARG A 119 -4.33 -10.61 4.51
CA ARG A 119 -5.46 -11.52 4.73
C ARG A 119 -4.98 -12.90 5.17
N GLY A 120 -3.83 -13.37 4.68
CA GLY A 120 -3.19 -14.61 5.12
C GLY A 120 -2.82 -14.61 6.61
N ASN A 121 -2.60 -13.45 7.20
CA ASN A 121 -2.43 -13.27 8.64
C ASN A 121 -3.76 -13.18 9.42
N ALA A 122 -4.90 -13.50 8.80
CA ALA A 122 -6.24 -13.34 9.37
C ALA A 122 -6.51 -11.91 9.89
N CYS A 123 -6.01 -10.91 9.17
CA CYS A 123 -6.18 -9.50 9.46
C CYS A 123 -7.24 -8.90 8.52
N ASN A 124 -8.35 -8.42 9.07
CA ASN A 124 -9.54 -7.98 8.33
C ASN A 124 -9.73 -6.45 8.38
N ASN A 125 -8.70 -5.70 8.75
CA ASN A 125 -8.77 -4.24 8.70
C ASN A 125 -9.13 -3.77 7.29
N ILE A 126 -9.84 -2.63 7.20
CA ILE A 126 -10.12 -1.99 5.91
C ILE A 126 -8.80 -1.64 5.23
N ILE A 127 -8.71 -1.97 3.95
CA ILE A 127 -7.53 -1.70 3.12
C ILE A 127 -7.89 -0.67 2.06
N TRP A 128 -7.11 0.38 1.99
CA TRP A 128 -7.15 1.39 0.94
C TRP A 128 -6.03 1.11 -0.06
N VAL A 129 -6.41 0.74 -1.28
CA VAL A 129 -5.47 0.47 -2.38
C VAL A 129 -5.19 1.76 -3.12
N PRO A 130 -3.92 2.09 -3.41
CA PRO A 130 -3.59 3.28 -4.18
C PRO A 130 -3.84 3.08 -5.68
N GLY A 131 -4.13 4.18 -6.38
CA GLY A 131 -4.12 4.24 -7.84
C GLY A 131 -2.76 4.68 -8.37
N LEU A 132 -2.66 4.84 -9.68
CA LEU A 132 -1.52 5.45 -10.36
C LEU A 132 -1.67 6.97 -10.47
N GLY A 133 -0.69 7.65 -11.09
CA GLY A 133 -0.74 9.09 -11.32
C GLY A 133 -0.92 9.90 -10.04
N TRP A 134 -0.09 9.66 -9.01
CA TRP A 134 -0.20 10.30 -7.70
C TRP A 134 -1.55 10.01 -7.01
N GLN A 135 -2.02 8.76 -7.09
CA GLN A 135 -3.32 8.33 -6.57
C GLN A 135 -4.53 9.09 -7.15
N SER A 136 -4.49 9.40 -8.43
CA SER A 136 -5.59 10.03 -9.16
C SER A 136 -6.23 9.13 -10.24
N GLN A 137 -5.58 8.00 -10.60
CA GLN A 137 -5.99 7.12 -11.70
C GLN A 137 -6.38 5.73 -11.18
N TYR A 138 -7.63 5.34 -11.41
CA TYR A 138 -8.24 4.11 -10.88
C TYR A 138 -9.03 3.31 -11.91
N SER A 139 -9.18 3.83 -13.13
CA SER A 139 -10.11 3.31 -14.15
C SER A 139 -9.90 1.81 -14.45
N GLY A 140 -8.66 1.36 -14.47
CA GLY A 140 -8.33 -0.03 -14.76
C GLY A 140 -8.71 -1.03 -13.68
N TYR A 141 -8.92 -0.61 -12.44
CA TYR A 141 -9.42 -1.52 -11.40
C TYR A 141 -10.86 -2.00 -11.63
N LYS A 142 -11.60 -1.37 -12.55
CA LYS A 142 -12.90 -1.87 -13.00
C LYS A 142 -12.78 -3.27 -13.59
N ASP A 143 -11.74 -3.49 -14.38
CA ASP A 143 -11.51 -4.73 -15.13
C ASP A 143 -10.48 -5.64 -14.44
N HIS A 144 -9.59 -5.08 -13.65
CA HIS A 144 -8.54 -5.76 -12.88
C HIS A 144 -8.74 -5.55 -11.38
N ARG A 145 -9.76 -6.19 -10.83
CA ARG A 145 -10.17 -6.02 -9.42
C ARG A 145 -9.15 -6.56 -8.44
N ILE A 146 -9.06 -5.87 -7.30
CA ILE A 146 -8.39 -6.38 -6.10
C ILE A 146 -9.42 -7.12 -5.27
N GLU A 147 -9.12 -8.35 -4.90
CA GLU A 147 -9.98 -9.22 -4.11
C GLU A 147 -9.48 -9.27 -2.64
N GLY A 148 -10.35 -9.59 -1.69
CA GLY A 148 -9.94 -9.79 -0.29
C GLY A 148 -10.86 -9.20 0.78
N GLY A 149 -12.05 -8.71 0.41
CA GLY A 149 -13.02 -8.09 1.33
C GLY A 149 -12.54 -6.77 1.94
N ASP A 150 -13.46 -5.88 2.26
CA ASP A 150 -13.21 -4.57 2.88
C ASP A 150 -12.09 -3.77 2.19
N ILE A 151 -12.14 -3.73 0.86
CA ILE A 151 -11.21 -3.01 -0.01
C ILE A 151 -11.85 -1.71 -0.49
N GLY A 152 -11.15 -0.61 -0.32
CA GLY A 152 -11.47 0.69 -0.88
C GLY A 152 -10.29 1.26 -1.69
N PHE A 153 -10.48 2.43 -2.27
CA PHE A 153 -9.45 3.13 -3.03
C PHE A 153 -9.12 4.46 -2.37
N ALA A 154 -7.83 4.71 -2.13
CA ALA A 154 -7.35 5.96 -1.56
C ALA A 154 -7.11 6.99 -2.65
N VAL A 155 -8.01 7.95 -2.80
CA VAL A 155 -7.88 9.04 -3.78
C VAL A 155 -7.21 10.24 -3.11
N HIS A 156 -6.16 10.74 -3.74
CA HIS A 156 -5.50 11.99 -3.38
C HIS A 156 -5.89 13.10 -4.38
N CYS A 157 -6.17 14.31 -3.89
CA CYS A 157 -6.56 15.48 -4.69
C CYS A 157 -5.99 16.77 -4.10
#